data_7800925f7f68c9626f37bbfe80fa7135
#
_entry.id   7800925f7f68c9626f37bbfe80fa7135
#
_cell.length_a   1.000
_cell.length_b   1.000
_cell.length_c   1.000
_cell.angle_alpha   90.00
_cell.angle_beta   90.00
_cell.angle_gamma   90.00
#
_symmetry.space_group_name_H-M   'P 1'
#
loop_
_entity.id
_entity.type
_entity.pdbx_description
1 polymer ?
#
loop_
_entity_poly.entity_id
_entity_poly.type
_entity_poly.pdbx_seq_one_letter_code
_entity_poly.pdbx_strand_id
1 'polypeptide(L)'
;MVFLSISACCRCLCLFLGAALLLTGCGNEWNDPYPAAERGANRLYSAFAERPKHLDPAISYSNSEIGFIAQIYEPPLQYHYLKRPYELIPSTLDGMPQIRLYDKAGRLLPETASGDQVYRSIYRLKLRPDVRYQPHPAFSLNEDGSARYMNLDASQSRAMQTPSGPMVLAEPGSRLLTAHDYVYQIKRLAHPSVQSPIYGMMSEHVLGLKSLSAQIKSALDSAPGAWVDLDTMPLPGAIAIDDQTLEITLEDKYPQFIYWLAMNFFAPVPREVDQFYSQPALRNGNVQLDTWPVGTGPYMMIYNNPNARIELSRNPNFHDERYPCQGQPEDAVAGLLTSCDARLPLVDTIVFSREKESLPYWNKFLQGYYDESGISSDSFDQAVRVNINGDVNVSPAMSAKGIQLQTSVRTSVYYMGFNMLDPVVGGRTPEEQRRAKLLRQALSIVLDQEEFISRIGSGRLYSEEVTMRSVCGIYPTPIFKNLRQLKHLTTIPPFDYRQS
;
A
#
# COMPACT_ATOMS: atom_id res chain seq x y z
N MET A 1 -3.94 -81.27 9.63
CA MET A 1 -4.97 -80.22 9.45
C MET A 1 -4.74 -78.95 10.31
N VAL A 2 -3.59 -78.77 10.95
CA VAL A 2 -3.32 -77.58 11.85
C VAL A 2 -2.41 -76.60 11.16
N PHE A 3 -1.64 -76.94 10.15
CA PHE A 3 -0.68 -75.97 9.48
C PHE A 3 -1.30 -75.02 8.48
N LEU A 4 -2.55 -75.24 8.01
CA LEU A 4 -3.22 -74.32 7.08
C LEU A 4 -3.93 -73.14 7.78
N SER A 5 -4.21 -73.21 9.06
CA SER A 5 -4.92 -72.19 9.84
C SER A 5 -4.02 -71.05 10.27
N ILE A 6 -2.73 -71.29 10.52
CA ILE A 6 -1.78 -70.25 11.03
C ILE A 6 -1.38 -69.27 9.90
N SER A 7 -1.26 -69.77 8.66
CA SER A 7 -0.93 -68.95 7.48
C SER A 7 -2.06 -67.98 7.10
N ALA A 8 -3.33 -68.38 7.26
CA ALA A 8 -4.48 -67.52 7.00
C ALA A 8 -4.63 -66.40 8.07
N CYS A 9 -4.39 -66.73 9.34
CA CYS A 9 -4.46 -65.77 10.44
C CYS A 9 -3.35 -64.71 10.34
N CYS A 10 -2.11 -65.09 9.96
CA CYS A 10 -1.02 -64.15 9.73
C CYS A 10 -1.30 -63.18 8.55
N ARG A 11 -1.87 -63.68 7.46
CA ARG A 11 -2.27 -62.84 6.31
C ARG A 11 -3.38 -61.89 6.64
N CYS A 12 -4.38 -62.29 7.38
CA CYS A 12 -5.43 -61.38 7.86
C CYS A 12 -4.88 -60.33 8.84
N LEU A 13 -3.96 -60.71 9.74
CA LEU A 13 -3.35 -59.77 10.67
C LEU A 13 -2.47 -58.73 9.95
N CYS A 14 -1.70 -59.15 8.94
CA CYS A 14 -0.91 -58.23 8.12
C CYS A 14 -1.78 -57.30 7.25
N LEU A 15 -2.91 -57.77 6.76
CA LEU A 15 -3.89 -56.94 6.05
C LEU A 15 -4.59 -55.94 6.98
N PHE A 16 -4.93 -56.35 8.20
CA PHE A 16 -5.50 -55.46 9.22
C PHE A 16 -4.49 -54.42 9.72
N LEU A 17 -3.23 -54.82 9.95
CA LEU A 17 -2.17 -53.84 10.30
C LEU A 17 -1.87 -52.91 9.12
N GLY A 18 -1.87 -53.35 7.89
CA GLY A 18 -1.70 -52.54 6.70
C GLY A 18 -2.86 -51.55 6.52
N ALA A 19 -4.10 -52.00 6.74
CA ALA A 19 -5.29 -51.14 6.68
C ALA A 19 -5.33 -50.14 7.86
N ALA A 20 -4.90 -50.53 9.07
CA ALA A 20 -4.78 -49.65 10.22
C ALA A 20 -3.70 -48.58 10.03
N LEU A 21 -2.58 -48.90 9.39
CA LEU A 21 -1.53 -47.93 9.01
C LEU A 21 -1.98 -46.94 7.92
N LEU A 22 -2.91 -47.33 7.05
CA LEU A 22 -3.50 -46.45 6.05
C LEU A 22 -4.57 -45.53 6.63
N LEU A 23 -5.15 -45.84 7.77
CA LEU A 23 -6.16 -45.05 8.46
C LEU A 23 -5.59 -44.02 9.42
N THR A 24 -4.30 -44.10 9.78
CA THR A 24 -3.65 -43.11 10.64
C THR A 24 -3.16 -41.85 9.89
N GLY A 25 -3.38 -41.81 8.55
CA GLY A 25 -2.94 -40.67 7.71
C GLY A 25 -3.83 -39.44 7.73
N CYS A 26 -4.99 -39.46 8.38
CA CYS A 26 -5.86 -38.30 8.51
C CYS A 26 -5.75 -37.70 9.91
N GLY A 27 -4.57 -37.19 10.25
CA GLY A 27 -4.42 -36.26 11.38
C GLY A 27 -5.16 -34.98 11.08
N ASN A 28 -5.67 -34.32 12.13
CA ASN A 28 -6.26 -32.98 12.07
C ASN A 28 -5.21 -31.88 11.77
N GLU A 29 -4.07 -32.22 11.22
CA GLU A 29 -3.03 -31.28 10.87
C GLU A 29 -3.35 -30.63 9.53
N TRP A 30 -3.12 -29.32 9.46
CA TRP A 30 -3.19 -28.57 8.21
C TRP A 30 -2.22 -29.17 7.19
N ASN A 31 -2.65 -29.27 5.95
CA ASN A 31 -1.75 -29.62 4.85
C ASN A 31 -0.67 -28.53 4.74
N ASP A 32 0.59 -28.95 4.71
CA ASP A 32 1.73 -28.08 4.44
C ASP A 32 2.31 -28.45 3.07
N PRO A 33 1.97 -27.67 2.03
CA PRO A 33 2.41 -27.96 0.66
C PRO A 33 3.86 -27.58 0.39
N TYR A 34 4.53 -26.94 1.34
CA TYR A 34 5.90 -26.44 1.18
C TYR A 34 6.95 -27.44 1.58
N PRO A 35 8.20 -27.32 1.04
CA PRO A 35 9.29 -28.22 1.37
C PRO A 35 9.56 -28.28 2.88
N ALA A 36 9.91 -29.45 3.39
CA ALA A 36 10.22 -29.65 4.80
C ALA A 36 11.36 -28.71 5.31
N ALA A 37 12.26 -28.31 4.43
CA ALA A 37 13.35 -27.35 4.75
C ALA A 37 12.82 -25.93 5.04
N GLU A 38 11.61 -25.61 4.62
CA GLU A 38 10.96 -24.30 4.86
C GLU A 38 10.08 -24.32 6.13
N ARG A 39 9.85 -25.51 6.71
CA ARG A 39 9.09 -25.65 7.95
C ARG A 39 9.78 -24.93 9.09
N GLY A 40 9.03 -24.10 9.79
CA GLY A 40 9.57 -23.25 10.88
C GLY A 40 10.28 -21.99 10.42
N ALA A 41 10.40 -21.71 9.12
CA ALA A 41 10.75 -20.38 8.64
C ALA A 41 9.60 -19.41 8.93
N ASN A 42 9.95 -18.21 9.42
CA ASN A 42 8.96 -17.18 9.74
C ASN A 42 8.53 -16.47 8.45
N ARG A 43 7.66 -17.15 7.68
CA ARG A 43 7.15 -16.68 6.37
C ARG A 43 5.65 -16.53 6.39
N LEU A 44 5.16 -15.53 5.69
CA LEU A 44 3.75 -15.32 5.39
C LEU A 44 3.51 -15.59 3.90
N TYR A 45 2.59 -16.47 3.60
CA TYR A 45 2.16 -16.77 2.23
C TYR A 45 0.82 -16.11 1.95
N SER A 46 0.80 -15.20 1.00
CA SER A 46 -0.36 -14.43 0.57
C SER A 46 -0.53 -14.48 -0.95
N ALA A 47 -1.53 -13.82 -1.48
CA ALA A 47 -1.76 -13.75 -2.91
C ALA A 47 -2.16 -12.35 -3.37
N PHE A 48 -1.99 -12.10 -4.67
CA PHE A 48 -2.48 -10.90 -5.36
C PHE A 48 -3.16 -11.28 -6.67
N ALA A 49 -4.24 -10.59 -7.02
CA ALA A 49 -4.99 -10.85 -8.25
C ALA A 49 -4.44 -10.03 -9.42
N GLU A 50 -4.31 -8.70 -9.22
CA GLU A 50 -3.85 -7.76 -10.24
C GLU A 50 -2.35 -7.49 -10.11
N ARG A 51 -1.69 -7.40 -11.27
CA ARG A 51 -0.28 -7.00 -11.29
C ARG A 51 -0.14 -5.56 -10.81
N PRO A 52 0.79 -5.27 -9.91
CA PRO A 52 1.13 -3.88 -9.64
C PRO A 52 1.62 -3.23 -10.95
N LYS A 53 1.04 -2.08 -11.28
CA LYS A 53 1.43 -1.29 -12.45
C LYS A 53 2.60 -0.38 -12.13
N HIS A 54 2.55 0.19 -10.92
CA HIS A 54 3.51 1.18 -10.45
C HIS A 54 3.91 0.89 -9.01
N LEU A 55 5.22 0.83 -8.76
CA LEU A 55 5.81 0.71 -7.43
C LEU A 55 6.66 1.94 -7.06
N ASP A 56 6.70 2.95 -7.92
CA ASP A 56 7.25 4.27 -7.61
C ASP A 56 6.26 5.04 -6.72
N PRO A 57 6.66 5.55 -5.55
CA PRO A 57 5.75 6.23 -4.62
C PRO A 57 5.16 7.52 -5.20
N ALA A 58 5.82 8.17 -6.17
CA ALA A 58 5.30 9.36 -6.83
C ALA A 58 4.14 9.08 -7.79
N ILE A 59 3.98 7.83 -8.26
CA ILE A 59 3.04 7.44 -9.31
C ILE A 59 1.95 6.52 -8.76
N SER A 60 2.31 5.60 -7.88
CA SER A 60 1.43 4.54 -7.40
C SER A 60 0.18 5.10 -6.72
N TYR A 61 -0.99 4.70 -7.22
CA TYR A 61 -2.30 5.20 -6.79
C TYR A 61 -3.32 4.09 -6.57
N SER A 62 -3.05 2.86 -6.98
CA SER A 62 -4.04 1.79 -6.94
C SER A 62 -3.92 0.91 -5.70
N ASN A 63 -5.05 0.33 -5.28
CA ASN A 63 -5.12 -0.62 -4.17
C ASN A 63 -4.24 -1.86 -4.37
N SER A 64 -4.07 -2.31 -5.61
CA SER A 64 -3.24 -3.47 -5.94
C SER A 64 -1.75 -3.22 -5.72
N GLU A 65 -1.33 -1.96 -5.63
CA GLU A 65 0.06 -1.55 -5.45
C GLU A 65 0.38 -1.30 -3.98
N ILE A 66 -0.60 -0.74 -3.24
CA ILE A 66 -0.37 -0.31 -1.86
C ILE A 66 0.07 -1.46 -0.95
N GLY A 67 -0.42 -2.67 -1.18
CA GLY A 67 -0.01 -3.86 -0.42
C GLY A 67 1.50 -4.13 -0.48
N PHE A 68 2.17 -3.70 -1.54
CA PHE A 68 3.62 -3.81 -1.70
C PHE A 68 4.35 -2.57 -1.23
N ILE A 69 3.93 -1.39 -1.71
CA ILE A 69 4.67 -0.15 -1.45
C ILE A 69 4.58 0.29 0.01
N ALA A 70 3.46 0.03 0.71
CA ALA A 70 3.33 0.33 2.13
C ALA A 70 4.26 -0.51 3.04
N GLN A 71 4.81 -1.61 2.53
CA GLN A 71 5.80 -2.42 3.24
C GLN A 71 7.23 -1.91 3.03
N ILE A 72 7.47 -1.11 1.99
CA ILE A 72 8.80 -0.72 1.54
C ILE A 72 9.06 0.76 1.82
N TYR A 73 8.06 1.60 1.68
CA TYR A 73 8.17 3.04 1.87
C TYR A 73 7.54 3.50 3.18
N GLU A 74 8.16 4.52 3.79
CA GLU A 74 7.63 5.20 4.95
C GLU A 74 7.45 6.69 4.65
N PRO A 75 6.21 7.18 4.60
CA PRO A 75 5.94 8.61 4.56
C PRO A 75 6.26 9.27 5.93
N PRO A 76 6.26 10.62 6.04
CA PRO A 76 6.52 11.32 7.29
C PRO A 76 5.62 10.89 8.45
N LEU A 77 4.34 10.69 8.18
CA LEU A 77 3.31 10.28 9.14
C LEU A 77 2.70 8.94 8.74
N GLN A 78 2.05 8.29 9.69
CA GLN A 78 1.23 7.11 9.46
C GLN A 78 0.00 7.14 10.36
N TYR A 79 -0.99 6.30 10.08
CA TYR A 79 -2.11 6.11 10.97
C TYR A 79 -1.76 5.09 12.06
N HIS A 80 -2.22 5.36 13.28
CA HIS A 80 -2.09 4.38 14.38
C HIS A 80 -2.82 3.09 14.02
N TYR A 81 -2.19 1.94 14.25
CA TYR A 81 -2.69 0.62 13.80
C TYR A 81 -4.10 0.28 14.31
N LEU A 82 -4.45 0.66 15.53
CA LEU A 82 -5.66 0.19 16.22
C LEU A 82 -6.64 1.31 16.63
N LYS A 83 -6.20 2.59 16.72
CA LYS A 83 -7.08 3.65 17.22
C LYS A 83 -8.21 4.00 16.24
N ARG A 84 -9.40 4.18 16.79
CA ARG A 84 -10.62 4.65 16.11
C ARG A 84 -11.28 5.74 16.95
N PRO A 85 -11.62 6.93 16.40
CA PRO A 85 -11.36 7.36 15.02
C PRO A 85 -9.87 7.35 14.68
N TYR A 86 -9.55 7.33 13.39
CA TYR A 86 -8.17 7.26 12.91
C TYR A 86 -7.33 8.42 13.44
N GLU A 87 -6.14 8.10 13.97
CA GLU A 87 -5.19 9.05 14.54
C GLU A 87 -3.87 9.01 13.77
N LEU A 88 -3.42 10.16 13.30
CA LEU A 88 -2.09 10.31 12.69
C LEU A 88 -1.02 10.28 13.78
N ILE A 89 0.04 9.53 13.52
CA ILE A 89 1.22 9.44 14.36
C ILE A 89 2.49 9.63 13.52
N PRO A 90 3.63 10.04 14.12
CA PRO A 90 4.91 10.06 13.42
C PRO A 90 5.29 8.67 12.90
N SER A 91 5.85 8.61 11.68
CA SER A 91 6.50 7.42 11.12
C SER A 91 8.03 7.64 11.14
N THR A 92 8.54 8.45 10.22
CA THR A 92 9.96 8.82 10.14
C THR A 92 10.30 10.11 10.88
N LEU A 93 9.31 10.75 11.49
CA LEU A 93 9.48 12.01 12.24
C LEU A 93 9.73 11.76 13.72
N ASP A 94 10.45 12.70 14.36
CA ASP A 94 10.68 12.78 15.82
C ASP A 94 9.49 13.44 16.57
N GLY A 95 8.33 13.58 15.94
CA GLY A 95 7.12 14.19 16.48
C GLY A 95 6.21 14.70 15.37
N MET A 96 5.04 15.20 15.75
CA MET A 96 4.11 15.78 14.78
C MET A 96 4.67 17.07 14.18
N PRO A 97 4.35 17.39 12.90
CA PRO A 97 4.79 18.63 12.25
C PRO A 97 4.37 19.87 13.01
N GLN A 98 5.26 20.87 13.09
CA GLN A 98 4.92 22.20 13.60
C GLN A 98 4.34 23.04 12.45
N ILE A 99 3.12 23.53 12.62
CA ILE A 99 2.42 24.34 11.61
C ILE A 99 2.45 25.81 12.03
N ARG A 100 2.89 26.69 11.12
CA ARG A 100 2.89 28.13 11.32
C ARG A 100 2.15 28.81 10.18
N LEU A 101 1.20 29.67 10.51
CA LEU A 101 0.38 30.43 9.57
C LEU A 101 0.84 31.88 9.53
N TYR A 102 0.92 32.47 8.34
CA TYR A 102 1.38 33.84 8.14
C TYR A 102 0.40 34.62 7.26
N ASP A 103 0.18 35.89 7.60
CA ASP A 103 -0.54 36.83 6.74
C ASP A 103 0.36 37.37 5.61
N LYS A 104 -0.24 38.19 4.72
CA LYS A 104 0.47 38.81 3.59
C LYS A 104 1.61 39.76 4.01
N ALA A 105 1.57 40.28 5.22
CA ALA A 105 2.64 41.13 5.79
C ALA A 105 3.74 40.29 6.48
N GLY A 106 3.64 38.98 6.48
CA GLY A 106 4.60 38.07 7.14
C GLY A 106 4.42 37.97 8.66
N ARG A 107 3.30 38.39 9.21
CA ARG A 107 3.00 38.30 10.64
C ARG A 107 2.45 36.90 10.95
N LEU A 108 2.92 36.31 12.04
CA LEU A 108 2.43 35.03 12.55
C LEU A 108 0.96 35.17 12.98
N LEU A 109 0.14 34.22 12.53
CA LEU A 109 -1.27 34.08 12.84
C LEU A 109 -1.52 32.92 13.81
N PRO A 110 -2.61 32.96 14.59
CA PRO A 110 -3.03 31.81 15.38
C PRO A 110 -3.52 30.67 14.46
N GLU A 111 -3.46 29.44 14.94
CA GLU A 111 -3.93 28.25 14.19
C GLU A 111 -5.40 28.34 13.79
N THR A 112 -6.21 29.06 14.59
CA THR A 112 -7.64 29.29 14.35
C THR A 112 -7.92 30.34 13.27
N ALA A 113 -6.89 31.04 12.72
CA ALA A 113 -7.07 32.05 11.67
C ALA A 113 -7.86 31.46 10.48
N SER A 114 -8.77 32.25 9.92
CA SER A 114 -9.56 31.84 8.75
C SER A 114 -8.69 31.78 7.48
N GLY A 115 -9.10 30.98 6.49
CA GLY A 115 -8.33 30.75 5.26
C GLY A 115 -8.03 32.04 4.48
N ASP A 116 -8.96 33.00 4.48
CA ASP A 116 -8.81 34.30 3.82
C ASP A 116 -7.75 35.22 4.47
N GLN A 117 -7.41 34.96 5.73
CA GLN A 117 -6.36 35.68 6.44
C GLN A 117 -4.96 35.10 6.20
N VAL A 118 -4.90 33.81 5.85
CA VAL A 118 -3.63 33.09 5.71
C VAL A 118 -3.11 33.23 4.29
N TYR A 119 -1.94 33.82 4.18
CA TYR A 119 -1.21 33.96 2.92
C TYR A 119 -0.19 32.85 2.71
N ARG A 120 0.35 32.28 3.81
CA ARG A 120 1.29 31.12 3.77
C ARG A 120 1.11 30.24 4.98
N SER A 121 1.26 28.93 4.76
CA SER A 121 1.38 27.93 5.81
C SER A 121 2.74 27.24 5.70
N ILE A 122 3.48 27.19 6.81
CA ILE A 122 4.78 26.49 6.87
C ILE A 122 4.66 25.30 7.79
N TYR A 123 4.94 24.13 7.24
CA TYR A 123 5.02 22.87 7.95
C TYR A 123 6.49 22.53 8.19
N ARG A 124 6.93 22.55 9.45
CA ARG A 124 8.28 22.13 9.84
C ARG A 124 8.24 20.72 10.37
N LEU A 125 8.99 19.84 9.72
CA LEU A 125 9.10 18.42 10.02
C LEU A 125 10.52 18.13 10.53
N LYS A 126 10.62 17.46 11.68
CA LYS A 126 11.90 17.01 12.23
C LYS A 126 12.01 15.51 12.09
N LEU A 127 13.04 15.03 11.42
CA LEU A 127 13.27 13.61 11.15
C LEU A 127 13.89 12.93 12.38
N ARG A 128 13.62 11.65 12.53
CA ARG A 128 14.36 10.74 13.41
C ARG A 128 15.78 10.55 12.89
N PRO A 129 16.79 10.47 13.76
CA PRO A 129 18.19 10.33 13.35
C PRO A 129 18.59 8.91 12.97
N ASP A 130 17.75 7.91 13.28
CA ASP A 130 18.08 6.49 13.19
C ASP A 130 17.47 5.79 11.96
N VAL A 131 16.70 6.47 11.14
CA VAL A 131 16.06 5.90 9.95
C VAL A 131 17.09 5.73 8.83
N ARG A 132 17.15 4.54 8.24
CA ARG A 132 18.12 4.16 7.23
C ARG A 132 17.45 3.44 6.06
N TYR A 133 17.93 3.69 4.86
CA TYR A 133 17.46 2.97 3.66
C TYR A 133 17.86 1.50 3.72
N GLN A 134 17.04 0.68 3.04
CA GLN A 134 17.40 -0.72 2.76
C GLN A 134 18.74 -0.81 2.02
N PRO A 135 19.46 -1.94 2.13
CA PRO A 135 20.64 -2.17 1.28
C PRO A 135 20.30 -2.10 -0.20
N HIS A 136 21.04 -1.29 -0.97
CA HIS A 136 20.83 -1.16 -2.40
C HIS A 136 22.11 -0.77 -3.14
N PRO A 137 22.35 -1.26 -4.39
CA PRO A 137 23.54 -0.91 -5.18
C PRO A 137 23.75 0.58 -5.43
N ALA A 138 22.67 1.36 -5.49
CA ALA A 138 22.76 2.82 -5.67
C ALA A 138 23.55 3.53 -4.56
N PHE A 139 23.65 2.94 -3.38
CA PHE A 139 24.38 3.48 -2.24
C PHE A 139 25.81 2.93 -2.09
N SER A 140 26.22 2.06 -3.00
CA SER A 140 27.56 1.48 -2.95
C SER A 140 28.61 2.46 -3.43
N LEU A 141 29.68 2.63 -2.66
CA LEU A 141 30.77 3.54 -2.98
C LEU A 141 32.07 2.75 -3.25
N ASN A 142 32.89 3.28 -4.10
CA ASN A 142 34.28 2.88 -4.27
C ASN A 142 35.13 3.46 -3.12
N GLU A 143 36.37 3.06 -3.02
CA GLU A 143 37.32 3.57 -2.01
C GLU A 143 37.54 5.09 -2.10
N ASP A 144 37.38 5.67 -3.30
CA ASP A 144 37.50 7.11 -3.56
C ASP A 144 36.21 7.89 -3.26
N GLY A 145 35.15 7.21 -2.78
CA GLY A 145 33.87 7.81 -2.49
C GLY A 145 32.94 7.99 -3.71
N SER A 146 33.36 7.60 -4.92
CA SER A 146 32.52 7.62 -6.11
C SER A 146 31.50 6.48 -6.09
N ALA A 147 30.34 6.70 -6.75
CA ALA A 147 29.29 5.68 -6.83
C ALA A 147 29.75 4.48 -7.68
N ARG A 148 29.73 3.29 -7.08
CA ARG A 148 30.30 2.06 -7.65
C ARG A 148 29.58 1.57 -8.88
N TYR A 149 28.25 1.69 -8.92
CA TYR A 149 27.41 1.10 -9.96
C TYR A 149 26.75 2.14 -10.88
N MET A 150 27.43 3.26 -11.15
CA MET A 150 26.90 4.30 -12.04
C MET A 150 27.21 4.10 -13.52
N ASN A 151 28.11 3.16 -13.85
CA ASN A 151 28.46 2.83 -15.23
C ASN A 151 28.41 1.31 -15.40
N LEU A 152 27.20 0.77 -15.41
CA LEU A 152 26.99 -0.67 -15.50
C LEU A 152 27.40 -1.20 -16.88
N ASP A 153 28.15 -2.29 -16.87
CA ASP A 153 28.47 -3.02 -18.07
C ASP A 153 27.28 -3.87 -18.59
N ALA A 154 27.41 -4.39 -19.81
CA ALA A 154 26.35 -5.19 -20.44
C ALA A 154 26.05 -6.50 -19.68
N SER A 155 27.01 -7.06 -18.96
CA SER A 155 26.85 -8.29 -18.15
C SER A 155 26.03 -7.99 -16.88
N GLN A 156 26.43 -6.95 -16.15
CA GLN A 156 25.73 -6.49 -14.95
C GLN A 156 24.28 -6.08 -15.25
N SER A 157 24.09 -5.29 -16.32
CA SER A 157 22.76 -4.90 -16.76
C SER A 157 21.87 -6.08 -17.11
N ARG A 158 22.39 -7.09 -17.81
CA ARG A 158 21.65 -8.31 -18.17
C ARG A 158 21.32 -9.15 -16.94
N ALA A 159 22.21 -9.26 -15.97
CA ALA A 159 21.98 -9.98 -14.74
C ALA A 159 20.79 -9.40 -13.95
N MET A 160 20.62 -8.07 -13.95
CA MET A 160 19.50 -7.40 -13.28
C MET A 160 18.15 -7.51 -14.00
N GLN A 161 18.11 -7.96 -15.24
CA GLN A 161 16.86 -8.26 -15.97
C GLN A 161 16.23 -9.59 -15.57
N THR A 162 16.69 -10.21 -14.51
CA THR A 162 16.11 -11.40 -13.88
C THR A 162 15.10 -11.01 -12.79
N PRO A 163 14.26 -11.95 -12.33
CA PRO A 163 13.35 -11.68 -11.22
C PRO A 163 14.00 -11.28 -9.89
N SER A 164 15.32 -11.39 -9.76
CA SER A 164 16.09 -10.90 -8.58
C SER A 164 16.57 -9.46 -8.74
N GLY A 165 16.45 -8.88 -9.94
CA GLY A 165 16.75 -7.46 -10.20
C GLY A 165 18.10 -6.97 -9.69
N PRO A 166 18.15 -5.75 -9.11
CA PRO A 166 19.36 -5.19 -8.56
C PRO A 166 20.02 -5.99 -7.42
N MET A 167 19.26 -6.90 -6.79
CA MET A 167 19.76 -7.76 -5.71
C MET A 167 20.83 -8.75 -6.13
N VAL A 168 21.04 -8.94 -7.43
CA VAL A 168 22.14 -9.79 -7.95
C VAL A 168 23.50 -9.13 -7.86
N LEU A 169 23.57 -7.80 -7.66
CA LEU A 169 24.83 -7.09 -7.50
C LEU A 169 25.38 -7.30 -6.08
N ALA A 170 26.67 -7.60 -6.02
CA ALA A 170 27.37 -7.76 -4.76
C ALA A 170 27.58 -6.41 -4.05
N GLU A 171 27.75 -6.48 -2.72
CA GLU A 171 28.13 -5.34 -1.89
C GLU A 171 27.16 -4.14 -1.98
N PRO A 172 25.88 -4.33 -1.65
CA PRO A 172 24.94 -3.22 -1.58
C PRO A 172 25.31 -2.26 -0.44
N GLY A 173 25.26 -0.96 -0.72
CA GLY A 173 25.44 0.09 0.28
C GLY A 173 24.13 0.46 0.98
N SER A 174 24.22 1.36 1.96
CA SER A 174 23.09 1.98 2.62
C SER A 174 23.50 3.31 3.25
N ARG A 175 22.54 4.23 3.45
CA ARG A 175 22.77 5.47 4.18
C ARG A 175 21.56 5.90 5.02
N LEU A 176 21.76 6.86 5.90
CA LEU A 176 20.69 7.48 6.66
C LEU A 176 19.75 8.28 5.76
N LEU A 177 18.49 8.33 6.16
CA LEU A 177 17.48 9.22 5.61
C LEU A 177 17.82 10.67 5.99
N THR A 178 17.66 11.58 5.04
CA THR A 178 17.84 13.02 5.25
C THR A 178 16.65 13.82 4.76
N ALA A 179 16.53 15.07 5.22
CA ALA A 179 15.51 16.02 4.74
C ALA A 179 15.63 16.30 3.24
N HIS A 180 16.82 16.18 2.67
CA HIS A 180 17.07 16.33 1.24
C HIS A 180 16.31 15.30 0.41
N ASP A 181 16.13 14.08 0.91
CA ASP A 181 15.42 13.00 0.20
C ASP A 181 13.92 13.32 0.05
N TYR A 182 13.34 13.96 1.07
CA TYR A 182 11.96 14.45 0.99
C TYR A 182 11.82 15.62 0.03
N VAL A 183 12.77 16.56 0.05
CA VAL A 183 12.81 17.67 -0.92
C VAL A 183 12.89 17.11 -2.33
N TYR A 184 13.78 16.13 -2.55
CA TYR A 184 13.94 15.47 -3.84
C TYR A 184 12.64 14.80 -4.30
N GLN A 185 11.97 14.05 -3.44
CA GLN A 185 10.70 13.41 -3.74
C GLN A 185 9.60 14.44 -4.08
N ILE A 186 9.48 15.54 -3.33
CA ILE A 186 8.50 16.58 -3.62
C ILE A 186 8.78 17.21 -5.00
N LYS A 187 10.05 17.41 -5.36
CA LYS A 187 10.43 17.85 -6.71
C LYS A 187 10.07 16.84 -7.78
N ARG A 188 10.20 15.52 -7.51
CA ARG A 188 9.80 14.46 -8.44
C ARG A 188 8.30 14.50 -8.78
N LEU A 189 7.43 14.95 -7.85
CA LEU A 189 6.00 15.14 -8.15
C LEU A 189 5.76 16.13 -9.29
N ALA A 190 6.65 17.11 -9.48
CA ALA A 190 6.56 18.10 -10.55
C ALA A 190 7.21 17.65 -11.87
N HIS A 191 7.88 16.47 -11.90
CA HIS A 191 8.60 16.00 -13.08
C HIS A 191 7.63 15.47 -14.15
N PRO A 192 7.60 16.06 -15.37
CA PRO A 192 6.61 15.70 -16.39
C PRO A 192 6.64 14.23 -16.81
N SER A 193 7.82 13.58 -16.79
CA SER A 193 7.94 12.17 -17.15
C SER A 193 7.52 11.21 -16.02
N VAL A 194 7.45 11.67 -14.78
CA VAL A 194 6.94 10.89 -13.65
C VAL A 194 5.42 10.79 -13.69
N GLN A 195 4.75 11.85 -14.17
CA GLN A 195 3.29 11.90 -14.31
C GLN A 195 2.53 11.61 -13.00
N SER A 196 2.99 12.21 -11.90
CA SER A 196 2.35 12.02 -10.61
C SER A 196 0.85 12.39 -10.64
N PRO A 197 -0.05 11.50 -10.20
CA PRO A 197 -1.50 11.76 -10.21
C PRO A 197 -1.90 12.91 -9.28
N ILE A 198 -1.09 13.25 -8.28
CA ILE A 198 -1.36 14.33 -7.35
C ILE A 198 -0.72 15.67 -7.75
N TYR A 199 0.08 15.71 -8.83
CA TYR A 199 0.76 16.93 -9.25
C TYR A 199 -0.21 18.10 -9.43
N GLY A 200 -1.36 17.88 -10.09
CA GLY A 200 -2.34 18.92 -10.32
C GLY A 200 -2.78 19.62 -9.03
N MET A 201 -3.09 18.84 -8.00
CA MET A 201 -3.50 19.35 -6.70
C MET A 201 -2.33 19.99 -5.93
N MET A 202 -1.20 19.29 -5.83
CA MET A 202 -0.05 19.82 -5.08
C MET A 202 0.52 21.08 -5.69
N SER A 203 0.44 21.24 -7.01
CA SER A 203 0.92 22.43 -7.70
C SER A 203 0.07 23.69 -7.44
N GLU A 204 -1.16 23.54 -6.94
CA GLU A 204 -2.00 24.67 -6.50
C GLU A 204 -1.61 25.18 -5.11
N HIS A 205 -0.99 24.34 -4.29
CA HIS A 205 -0.72 24.67 -2.88
C HIS A 205 0.78 24.83 -2.59
N VAL A 206 1.64 23.95 -3.09
CA VAL A 206 3.08 23.97 -2.79
C VAL A 206 3.78 25.10 -3.53
N LEU A 207 4.36 26.04 -2.79
CA LEU A 207 5.00 27.26 -3.31
C LEU A 207 6.06 26.93 -4.38
N GLY A 208 5.83 27.41 -5.59
CA GLY A 208 6.79 27.31 -6.69
C GLY A 208 6.79 25.97 -7.44
N LEU A 209 5.93 25.01 -7.11
CA LEU A 209 5.91 23.69 -7.74
C LEU A 209 5.56 23.75 -9.25
N LYS A 210 4.65 24.65 -9.66
CA LYS A 210 4.34 24.92 -11.07
C LYS A 210 5.54 25.45 -11.84
N SER A 211 6.28 26.39 -11.24
CA SER A 211 7.48 26.97 -11.85
C SER A 211 8.57 25.91 -12.02
N LEU A 212 8.77 25.06 -11.04
CA LEU A 212 9.73 23.95 -11.11
C LEU A 212 9.37 22.99 -12.27
N SER A 213 8.10 22.60 -12.42
CA SER A 213 7.66 21.74 -13.51
C SER A 213 7.97 22.33 -14.91
N ALA A 214 7.78 23.64 -15.06
CA ALA A 214 8.12 24.33 -16.31
C ALA A 214 9.64 24.34 -16.55
N GLN A 215 10.46 24.50 -15.53
CA GLN A 215 11.92 24.46 -15.63
C GLN A 215 12.40 23.03 -16.01
N ILE A 216 11.87 21.99 -15.37
CA ILE A 216 12.18 20.60 -15.68
C ILE A 216 11.81 20.30 -17.14
N LYS A 217 10.62 20.73 -17.58
CA LYS A 217 10.20 20.55 -18.96
C LYS A 217 11.17 21.20 -19.94
N SER A 218 11.59 22.43 -19.67
CA SER A 218 12.56 23.13 -20.53
C SER A 218 13.91 22.40 -20.58
N ALA A 219 14.37 21.83 -19.47
CA ALA A 219 15.59 21.02 -19.43
C ALA A 219 15.46 19.74 -20.28
N LEU A 220 14.33 19.05 -20.17
CA LEU A 220 14.04 17.85 -20.99
C LEU A 220 13.91 18.15 -22.47
N ASP A 221 13.28 19.27 -22.83
CA ASP A 221 13.16 19.73 -24.23
C ASP A 221 14.55 20.06 -24.83
N SER A 222 15.47 20.58 -24.00
CA SER A 222 16.84 20.92 -24.40
C SER A 222 17.77 19.69 -24.53
N ALA A 223 17.51 18.64 -23.75
CA ALA A 223 18.30 17.40 -23.74
C ALA A 223 17.38 16.17 -23.63
N PRO A 224 16.71 15.76 -24.73
CA PRO A 224 15.75 14.67 -24.71
C PRO A 224 16.37 13.35 -24.22
N GLY A 225 15.74 12.72 -23.23
CA GLY A 225 16.18 11.44 -22.65
C GLY A 225 17.33 11.55 -21.63
N ALA A 226 17.87 12.74 -21.40
CA ALA A 226 18.84 12.95 -20.33
C ALA A 226 18.17 12.84 -18.96
N TRP A 227 18.92 12.39 -17.96
CA TRP A 227 18.51 12.50 -16.57
C TRP A 227 18.63 13.94 -16.10
N VAL A 228 17.62 14.44 -15.43
CA VAL A 228 17.58 15.80 -14.89
C VAL A 228 17.88 15.73 -13.40
N ASP A 229 18.98 16.33 -12.98
CA ASP A 229 19.33 16.42 -11.56
C ASP A 229 18.48 17.46 -10.87
N LEU A 230 17.45 17.01 -10.15
CA LEU A 230 16.51 17.88 -9.45
C LEU A 230 17.15 18.63 -8.26
N ASP A 231 18.29 18.16 -7.73
CA ASP A 231 18.99 18.87 -6.66
C ASP A 231 19.52 20.24 -7.12
N THR A 232 19.86 20.36 -8.40
CA THR A 232 20.32 21.63 -8.98
C THR A 232 19.19 22.64 -9.19
N MET A 233 17.92 22.24 -9.05
CA MET A 233 16.77 23.09 -9.28
C MET A 233 16.13 23.51 -7.96
N PRO A 234 16.04 24.81 -7.62
CA PRO A 234 15.46 25.26 -6.36
C PRO A 234 13.94 25.11 -6.35
N LEU A 235 13.40 24.70 -5.20
CA LEU A 235 11.98 24.68 -4.90
C LEU A 235 11.74 25.44 -3.59
N PRO A 236 11.26 26.68 -3.61
CA PRO A 236 11.03 27.45 -2.38
C PRO A 236 9.93 26.85 -1.50
N GLY A 237 9.07 26.01 -2.04
CA GLY A 237 8.01 25.30 -1.32
C GLY A 237 8.47 24.05 -0.57
N ALA A 238 9.71 23.58 -0.74
CA ALA A 238 10.27 22.49 0.04
C ALA A 238 11.77 22.68 0.21
N ILE A 239 12.23 22.85 1.44
CA ILE A 239 13.62 23.21 1.77
C ILE A 239 14.11 22.31 2.90
N ALA A 240 15.27 21.68 2.74
CA ALA A 240 16.03 21.10 3.83
C ALA A 240 16.79 22.22 4.55
N ILE A 241 16.45 22.47 5.81
CA ILE A 241 17.14 23.46 6.67
C ILE A 241 18.49 22.89 7.12
N ASP A 242 18.48 21.61 7.43
CA ASP A 242 19.61 20.75 7.74
C ASP A 242 19.26 19.31 7.36
N ASP A 243 20.13 18.34 7.61
CA ASP A 243 19.91 16.93 7.27
C ASP A 243 18.66 16.32 7.93
N GLN A 244 18.21 16.88 9.05
CA GLN A 244 17.09 16.36 9.85
C GLN A 244 15.85 17.27 9.85
N THR A 245 15.92 18.45 9.27
CA THR A 245 14.82 19.43 9.32
C THR A 245 14.36 19.82 7.94
N LEU A 246 13.11 19.50 7.62
CA LEU A 246 12.41 19.87 6.39
C LEU A 246 11.40 20.96 6.67
N GLU A 247 11.32 21.97 5.82
CA GLU A 247 10.19 22.91 5.76
C GLU A 247 9.45 22.79 4.44
N ILE A 248 8.11 22.63 4.53
CA ILE A 248 7.20 22.68 3.39
C ILE A 248 6.34 23.93 3.51
N THR A 249 6.37 24.77 2.47
CA THR A 249 5.62 26.03 2.41
C THR A 249 4.48 25.94 1.42
N LEU A 250 3.26 26.18 1.90
CA LEU A 250 2.06 26.29 1.08
C LEU A 250 1.67 27.73 0.85
N GLU A 251 1.04 28.04 -0.30
CA GLU A 251 0.58 29.38 -0.69
C GLU A 251 -0.73 29.80 -0.01
N ASP A 252 -1.35 28.90 0.76
CA ASP A 252 -2.63 29.12 1.43
C ASP A 252 -2.75 28.32 2.74
N LYS A 253 -3.95 28.37 3.37
CA LYS A 253 -4.33 27.46 4.45
C LYS A 253 -5.00 26.21 3.86
N TYR A 254 -4.27 25.10 3.83
CA TYR A 254 -4.78 23.81 3.38
C TYR A 254 -4.72 22.78 4.53
N PRO A 255 -5.75 22.71 5.40
CA PRO A 255 -5.74 21.86 6.59
C PRO A 255 -5.59 20.38 6.29
N GLN A 256 -6.05 19.93 5.12
CA GLN A 256 -5.93 18.54 4.68
C GLN A 256 -4.50 18.11 4.33
N PHE A 257 -3.57 19.07 4.21
CA PHE A 257 -2.20 18.77 3.84
C PHE A 257 -1.50 17.80 4.79
N ILE A 258 -1.84 17.84 6.08
CA ILE A 258 -1.26 16.91 7.07
C ILE A 258 -1.54 15.45 6.75
N TYR A 259 -2.68 15.13 6.14
CA TYR A 259 -3.04 13.76 5.73
C TYR A 259 -2.25 13.31 4.50
N TRP A 260 -1.84 14.24 3.63
CA TRP A 260 -0.95 13.93 2.52
C TRP A 260 0.42 13.46 2.98
N LEU A 261 0.89 13.94 4.14
CA LEU A 261 2.14 13.50 4.75
C LEU A 261 2.11 12.05 5.24
N ALA A 262 0.94 11.41 5.27
CA ALA A 262 0.79 9.98 5.55
C ALA A 262 0.61 9.13 4.28
N MET A 263 0.67 9.73 3.09
CA MET A 263 0.52 9.02 1.82
C MET A 263 1.88 8.72 1.19
N ASN A 264 1.95 7.63 0.45
CA ASN A 264 3.17 7.19 -0.25
C ASN A 264 3.81 8.26 -1.14
N PHE A 265 3.02 9.19 -1.69
CA PHE A 265 3.53 10.29 -2.53
C PHE A 265 4.59 11.16 -1.84
N PHE A 266 4.53 11.23 -0.53
CA PHE A 266 5.49 11.96 0.30
C PHE A 266 6.54 11.05 0.95
N ALA A 267 6.59 9.76 0.60
CA ALA A 267 7.67 8.89 1.04
C ALA A 267 8.99 9.28 0.35
N PRO A 268 10.12 9.30 1.05
CA PRO A 268 11.36 9.86 0.52
C PRO A 268 11.98 8.95 -0.55
N VAL A 269 12.47 9.57 -1.62
CA VAL A 269 13.27 8.91 -2.66
C VAL A 269 14.61 9.63 -2.78
N PRO A 270 15.73 8.92 -2.55
CA PRO A 270 17.04 9.53 -2.63
C PRO A 270 17.49 9.75 -4.08
N ARG A 271 18.22 10.86 -4.30
CA ARG A 271 18.77 11.24 -5.58
C ARG A 271 19.59 10.13 -6.23
N GLU A 272 20.40 9.42 -5.44
CA GLU A 272 21.29 8.34 -5.90
C GLU A 272 20.49 7.20 -6.52
N VAL A 273 19.31 6.88 -5.98
CA VAL A 273 18.45 5.82 -6.51
C VAL A 273 17.80 6.25 -7.82
N ASP A 274 17.33 7.48 -7.91
CA ASP A 274 16.77 8.02 -9.16
C ASP A 274 17.85 8.07 -10.26
N GLN A 275 19.05 8.52 -9.91
CA GLN A 275 20.20 8.55 -10.80
C GLN A 275 20.63 7.13 -11.23
N PHE A 276 20.69 6.17 -10.30
CA PHE A 276 21.03 4.78 -10.61
C PHE A 276 20.09 4.20 -11.66
N TYR A 277 18.78 4.33 -11.48
CA TYR A 277 17.78 3.81 -12.41
C TYR A 277 17.68 4.62 -13.71
N SER A 278 18.26 5.81 -13.76
CA SER A 278 18.30 6.63 -14.99
C SER A 278 19.22 6.08 -16.08
N GLN A 279 20.11 5.14 -15.73
CA GLN A 279 21.08 4.58 -16.69
C GLN A 279 20.38 3.92 -17.87
N PRO A 280 20.80 4.23 -19.14
CA PRO A 280 20.15 3.69 -20.34
C PRO A 280 20.09 2.16 -20.36
N ALA A 281 21.12 1.49 -19.84
CA ALA A 281 21.20 0.04 -19.77
C ALA A 281 20.09 -0.57 -18.90
N LEU A 282 19.69 0.10 -17.83
CA LEU A 282 18.60 -0.33 -16.93
C LEU A 282 17.22 0.00 -17.53
N ARG A 283 17.06 1.21 -18.06
CA ARG A 283 15.78 1.61 -18.69
C ARG A 283 15.42 0.68 -19.86
N ASN A 284 16.37 0.34 -20.72
CA ASN A 284 16.17 -0.59 -21.82
C ASN A 284 15.80 -2.00 -21.37
N GLY A 285 16.21 -2.40 -20.16
CA GLY A 285 15.89 -3.66 -19.53
C GLY A 285 14.64 -3.65 -18.67
N ASN A 286 13.92 -2.52 -18.61
CA ASN A 286 12.78 -2.29 -17.71
C ASN A 286 13.12 -2.52 -16.22
N VAL A 287 14.36 -2.21 -15.82
CA VAL A 287 14.82 -2.20 -14.42
C VAL A 287 14.82 -0.74 -13.95
N GLN A 288 13.85 -0.38 -13.16
CA GLN A 288 13.62 1.01 -12.76
C GLN A 288 12.95 1.05 -11.38
N LEU A 289 12.90 2.24 -10.76
CA LEU A 289 12.28 2.44 -9.45
C LEU A 289 10.82 1.94 -9.42
N ASP A 290 10.12 2.08 -10.53
CA ASP A 290 8.74 1.63 -10.70
C ASP A 290 8.58 0.10 -10.69
N THR A 291 9.66 -0.65 -10.81
CA THR A 291 9.67 -2.12 -10.73
C THR A 291 10.49 -2.66 -9.56
N TRP A 292 11.42 -1.87 -9.06
CA TRP A 292 12.32 -2.22 -7.95
C TRP A 292 12.38 -1.09 -6.93
N PRO A 293 11.36 -1.01 -6.05
CA PRO A 293 11.23 0.06 -5.07
C PRO A 293 12.35 0.03 -4.03
N VAL A 294 12.75 1.21 -3.57
CA VAL A 294 13.80 1.40 -2.56
C VAL A 294 13.32 2.35 -1.48
N GLY A 295 13.19 1.86 -0.26
CA GLY A 295 12.65 2.63 0.85
C GLY A 295 13.34 2.37 2.19
N THR A 296 12.74 2.92 3.23
CA THR A 296 13.18 2.80 4.63
C THR A 296 12.33 1.81 5.41
N GLY A 297 11.26 1.31 4.81
CA GLY A 297 10.23 0.49 5.46
C GLY A 297 10.70 -0.87 5.95
N PRO A 298 9.79 -1.63 6.61
CA PRO A 298 10.10 -2.89 7.27
C PRO A 298 10.56 -4.00 6.32
N TYR A 299 10.25 -3.89 5.05
CA TYR A 299 10.62 -4.90 4.05
C TYR A 299 11.32 -4.29 2.84
N MET A 300 12.06 -5.13 2.14
CA MET A 300 12.66 -4.86 0.84
C MET A 300 12.28 -5.94 -0.17
N MET A 301 12.10 -5.57 -1.44
CA MET A 301 11.78 -6.51 -2.50
C MET A 301 13.03 -7.27 -2.93
N ILE A 302 12.97 -8.61 -2.87
CA ILE A 302 14.08 -9.49 -3.24
C ILE A 302 13.81 -10.33 -4.49
N TYR A 303 12.54 -10.44 -4.87
CA TYR A 303 12.11 -11.16 -6.05
C TYR A 303 10.88 -10.50 -6.65
N ASN A 304 10.90 -10.19 -7.94
CA ASN A 304 9.77 -9.58 -8.65
C ASN A 304 9.50 -10.27 -9.98
N ASN A 305 8.54 -11.17 -9.99
CA ASN A 305 7.90 -11.68 -11.19
C ASN A 305 6.38 -11.41 -11.10
N PRO A 306 5.90 -10.26 -11.60
CA PRO A 306 4.50 -9.85 -11.43
C PRO A 306 3.50 -10.79 -12.15
N ASN A 307 3.98 -11.75 -12.94
CA ASN A 307 3.15 -12.79 -13.56
C ASN A 307 2.97 -14.04 -12.70
N ALA A 308 3.82 -14.22 -11.70
CA ALA A 308 3.84 -15.42 -10.88
C ALA A 308 3.97 -15.15 -9.39
N ARG A 309 5.03 -14.43 -8.97
CA ARG A 309 5.37 -14.28 -7.56
C ARG A 309 6.17 -13.00 -7.30
N ILE A 310 5.91 -12.38 -6.15
CA ILE A 310 6.69 -11.27 -5.58
C ILE A 310 7.10 -11.69 -4.18
N GLU A 311 8.37 -11.44 -3.79
CA GLU A 311 8.84 -11.72 -2.43
C GLU A 311 9.45 -10.49 -1.81
N LEU A 312 9.02 -10.24 -0.58
CA LEU A 312 9.58 -9.22 0.29
C LEU A 312 10.33 -9.90 1.44
N SER A 313 11.52 -9.43 1.75
CA SER A 313 12.30 -9.87 2.91
C SER A 313 12.45 -8.72 3.89
N ARG A 314 12.53 -9.03 5.19
CA ARG A 314 12.81 -8.05 6.24
C ARG A 314 13.98 -7.15 5.82
N ASN A 315 13.78 -5.84 5.93
CA ASN A 315 14.86 -4.87 5.77
C ASN A 315 15.78 -4.92 7.00
N PRO A 316 17.06 -5.30 6.85
CA PRO A 316 17.97 -5.40 7.98
C PRO A 316 18.27 -4.05 8.66
N ASN A 317 17.99 -2.95 7.95
CA ASN A 317 18.21 -1.59 8.41
C ASN A 317 16.94 -0.92 8.98
N PHE A 318 15.82 -1.67 9.06
CA PHE A 318 14.59 -1.10 9.60
C PHE A 318 14.79 -0.65 11.05
N HIS A 319 14.32 0.54 11.37
CA HIS A 319 14.45 1.13 12.70
C HIS A 319 13.64 0.38 13.76
N ASP A 320 13.79 0.74 15.04
CA ASP A 320 13.06 0.09 16.14
C ASP A 320 11.62 0.64 16.23
N GLU A 321 10.73 0.09 15.39
CA GLU A 321 9.29 0.31 15.53
C GLU A 321 8.68 -0.85 16.32
N ARG A 322 7.74 -0.52 17.23
CA ARG A 322 7.09 -1.48 18.11
C ARG A 322 5.60 -1.57 17.85
N TYR A 323 5.06 -2.77 17.93
CA TYR A 323 3.63 -2.98 17.84
C TYR A 323 2.91 -2.26 18.99
N PRO A 324 1.80 -1.54 18.76
CA PRO A 324 1.14 -0.74 19.78
C PRO A 324 0.53 -1.59 20.89
N CYS A 325 0.58 -1.04 22.11
CA CYS A 325 -0.08 -1.62 23.30
C CYS A 325 -1.44 -0.99 23.61
N GLN A 326 -1.86 -0.01 22.79
CA GLN A 326 -3.12 0.72 22.97
C GLN A 326 -4.05 0.43 21.80
N GLY A 327 -5.30 0.09 22.12
CA GLY A 327 -6.38 -0.15 21.18
C GLY A 327 -7.72 0.10 21.83
N GLN A 328 -8.81 -0.22 21.14
CA GLN A 328 -10.15 -0.24 21.71
C GLN A 328 -10.33 -1.48 22.58
N PRO A 329 -11.29 -1.50 23.51
CA PRO A 329 -11.58 -2.68 24.33
C PRO A 329 -11.84 -3.95 23.48
N GLU A 330 -12.49 -3.79 22.34
CA GLU A 330 -12.77 -4.86 21.38
C GLU A 330 -11.50 -5.44 20.76
N ASP A 331 -10.46 -4.62 20.55
CA ASP A 331 -9.17 -5.06 20.04
C ASP A 331 -8.46 -6.03 20.98
N ALA A 332 -8.57 -5.78 22.30
CA ALA A 332 -8.04 -6.69 23.32
C ALA A 332 -8.78 -8.04 23.31
N VAL A 333 -10.11 -8.01 23.19
CA VAL A 333 -10.94 -9.23 23.10
C VAL A 333 -10.63 -10.01 21.81
N ALA A 334 -10.38 -9.32 20.71
CA ALA A 334 -9.99 -9.92 19.44
C ALA A 334 -8.53 -10.44 19.42
N GLY A 335 -7.77 -10.25 20.50
CA GLY A 335 -6.37 -10.70 20.60
C GLY A 335 -5.37 -9.82 19.85
N LEU A 336 -5.79 -8.65 19.33
CA LEU A 336 -4.91 -7.76 18.56
C LEU A 336 -3.81 -7.11 19.42
N LEU A 337 -3.92 -7.14 20.74
CA LEU A 337 -2.90 -6.63 21.66
C LEU A 337 -1.92 -7.71 22.16
N THR A 338 -2.01 -8.94 21.65
CA THR A 338 -1.13 -10.05 22.08
C THR A 338 0.34 -9.79 21.76
N SER A 339 0.60 -9.07 20.68
CA SER A 339 1.95 -8.69 20.23
C SER A 339 2.40 -7.31 20.73
N CYS A 340 1.74 -6.77 21.79
CA CYS A 340 2.12 -5.51 22.41
C CYS A 340 3.64 -5.44 22.66
N ASP A 341 4.27 -4.31 22.28
CA ASP A 341 5.71 -4.06 22.39
C ASP A 341 6.64 -5.01 21.60
N ALA A 342 6.09 -5.90 20.78
CA ALA A 342 6.91 -6.71 19.90
C ALA A 342 7.56 -5.84 18.81
N ARG A 343 8.84 -6.09 18.52
CA ARG A 343 9.57 -5.38 17.46
C ARG A 343 9.02 -5.77 16.11
N LEU A 344 8.70 -4.77 15.29
CA LEU A 344 8.27 -4.94 13.92
C LEU A 344 9.46 -5.07 12.94
N PRO A 345 9.26 -5.72 11.78
CA PRO A 345 8.11 -6.54 11.41
C PRO A 345 8.11 -7.90 12.13
N LEU A 346 6.93 -8.49 12.35
CA LEU A 346 6.81 -9.79 13.03
C LEU A 346 7.20 -10.97 12.15
N VAL A 347 7.12 -10.81 10.84
CA VAL A 347 7.41 -11.85 9.83
C VAL A 347 8.73 -11.51 9.12
N ASP A 348 9.52 -12.54 8.76
CA ASP A 348 10.80 -12.33 8.11
C ASP A 348 10.70 -12.24 6.58
N THR A 349 9.75 -12.97 5.98
CA THR A 349 9.57 -13.00 4.53
C THR A 349 8.08 -13.06 4.20
N ILE A 350 7.64 -12.26 3.23
CA ILE A 350 6.29 -12.32 2.68
C ILE A 350 6.39 -12.79 1.23
N VAL A 351 5.66 -13.86 0.92
CA VAL A 351 5.60 -14.46 -0.40
C VAL A 351 4.22 -14.24 -0.99
N PHE A 352 4.11 -13.39 -1.97
CA PHE A 352 2.87 -13.13 -2.69
C PHE A 352 2.84 -13.94 -3.98
N SER A 353 1.87 -14.84 -4.13
CA SER A 353 1.63 -15.59 -5.36
C SER A 353 0.49 -14.97 -6.15
N ARG A 354 0.56 -15.06 -7.48
CA ARG A 354 -0.49 -14.50 -8.31
C ARG A 354 -1.65 -15.45 -8.47
N GLU A 355 -2.81 -15.04 -7.95
CA GLU A 355 -4.10 -15.72 -8.11
C GLU A 355 -5.09 -14.80 -8.81
N LYS A 356 -5.42 -15.10 -10.07
CA LYS A 356 -6.28 -14.24 -10.90
C LYS A 356 -7.73 -14.21 -10.46
N GLU A 357 -8.18 -15.27 -9.82
CA GLU A 357 -9.57 -15.47 -9.45
C GLU A 357 -9.72 -15.83 -7.97
N SER A 358 -10.79 -15.38 -7.36
CA SER A 358 -11.05 -15.53 -5.93
C SER A 358 -11.30 -16.97 -5.50
N LEU A 359 -12.01 -17.76 -6.32
CA LEU A 359 -12.35 -19.12 -5.95
C LEU A 359 -11.14 -20.07 -5.91
N PRO A 360 -10.23 -20.09 -6.90
CA PRO A 360 -8.95 -20.79 -6.78
C PRO A 360 -8.11 -20.34 -5.57
N TYR A 361 -8.08 -19.03 -5.28
CA TYR A 361 -7.38 -18.49 -4.10
C TYR A 361 -7.94 -19.09 -2.81
N TRP A 362 -9.27 -19.02 -2.63
CA TRP A 362 -9.97 -19.59 -1.48
C TRP A 362 -9.68 -21.10 -1.31
N ASN A 363 -9.77 -21.88 -2.39
CA ASN A 363 -9.52 -23.31 -2.35
C ASN A 363 -8.07 -23.64 -1.97
N LYS A 364 -7.09 -22.88 -2.46
CA LYS A 364 -5.69 -23.04 -2.09
C LYS A 364 -5.44 -22.64 -0.64
N PHE A 365 -6.10 -21.58 -0.13
CA PHE A 365 -6.07 -21.25 1.29
C PHE A 365 -6.55 -22.43 2.15
N LEU A 366 -7.69 -23.03 1.82
CA LEU A 366 -8.20 -24.20 2.51
C LEU A 366 -7.28 -25.44 2.41
N GLN A 367 -6.37 -25.46 1.46
CA GLN A 367 -5.35 -26.51 1.26
C GLN A 367 -4.00 -26.16 1.89
N GLY A 368 -3.88 -25.04 2.61
CA GLY A 368 -2.67 -24.65 3.32
C GLY A 368 -1.60 -23.95 2.46
N TYR A 369 -1.93 -23.53 1.23
CA TYR A 369 -0.99 -22.74 0.40
C TYR A 369 -0.86 -21.30 0.83
N TYR A 370 -1.84 -20.76 1.56
CA TYR A 370 -1.86 -19.36 1.98
C TYR A 370 -2.27 -19.27 3.44
N ASP A 371 -1.70 -18.32 4.15
CA ASP A 371 -1.99 -18.02 5.56
C ASP A 371 -3.22 -17.14 5.72
N GLU A 372 -3.62 -16.46 4.64
CA GLU A 372 -4.80 -15.59 4.59
C GLU A 372 -5.55 -15.75 3.27
N SER A 373 -6.82 -15.39 3.26
CA SER A 373 -7.64 -15.29 2.05
C SER A 373 -8.73 -14.24 2.18
N GLY A 374 -9.00 -13.53 1.10
CA GLY A 374 -10.24 -12.77 0.96
C GLY A 374 -11.45 -13.71 0.85
N ILE A 375 -12.62 -13.21 1.24
CA ILE A 375 -13.89 -13.90 1.11
C ILE A 375 -14.68 -13.26 -0.02
N SER A 376 -14.88 -14.01 -1.10
CA SER A 376 -15.73 -13.57 -2.22
C SER A 376 -17.20 -13.99 -2.01
N SER A 377 -18.10 -13.50 -2.88
CA SER A 377 -19.51 -13.94 -2.91
C SER A 377 -19.64 -15.49 -2.98
N ASP A 378 -18.78 -16.13 -3.76
CA ASP A 378 -18.83 -17.58 -3.98
C ASP A 378 -18.41 -18.40 -2.75
N SER A 379 -17.52 -17.83 -1.91
CA SER A 379 -17.02 -18.49 -0.69
C SER A 379 -17.74 -18.03 0.58
N PHE A 380 -18.62 -17.02 0.49
CA PHE A 380 -19.21 -16.38 1.64
C PHE A 380 -20.00 -17.33 2.54
N ASP A 381 -20.95 -18.09 1.97
CA ASP A 381 -21.79 -19.01 2.74
C ASP A 381 -21.01 -20.17 3.35
N GLN A 382 -19.85 -20.51 2.81
CA GLN A 382 -18.95 -21.50 3.39
C GLN A 382 -18.15 -20.92 4.55
N ALA A 383 -17.68 -19.68 4.40
CA ALA A 383 -16.76 -19.03 5.35
C ALA A 383 -17.49 -18.44 6.57
N VAL A 384 -18.69 -17.93 6.38
CA VAL A 384 -19.35 -16.98 7.28
C VAL A 384 -20.75 -17.41 7.67
N ARG A 385 -21.18 -17.02 8.86
CA ARG A 385 -22.58 -17.01 9.32
C ARG A 385 -22.94 -15.62 9.85
N VAL A 386 -24.10 -15.14 9.42
CA VAL A 386 -24.67 -13.90 9.92
C VAL A 386 -25.83 -14.27 10.86
N ASN A 387 -25.80 -13.78 12.09
CA ASN A 387 -26.88 -14.01 13.03
C ASN A 387 -28.05 -13.03 12.79
N ILE A 388 -29.15 -13.22 13.52
CA ILE A 388 -30.37 -12.39 13.40
C ILE A 388 -30.14 -10.91 13.76
N ASN A 389 -29.10 -10.61 14.52
CA ASN A 389 -28.73 -9.26 14.90
C ASN A 389 -27.79 -8.59 13.87
N GLY A 390 -27.42 -9.30 12.80
CA GLY A 390 -26.48 -8.82 11.80
C GLY A 390 -24.99 -9.04 12.16
N ASP A 391 -24.69 -9.66 13.31
CA ASP A 391 -23.29 -9.96 13.66
C ASP A 391 -22.74 -11.06 12.75
N VAL A 392 -21.52 -10.87 12.35
CA VAL A 392 -20.82 -11.72 11.39
C VAL A 392 -19.80 -12.60 12.13
N ASN A 393 -19.90 -13.90 11.96
CA ASN A 393 -19.04 -14.88 12.62
C ASN A 393 -18.49 -15.87 11.60
N VAL A 394 -17.31 -16.43 11.88
CA VAL A 394 -16.78 -17.55 11.10
C VAL A 394 -17.74 -18.76 11.19
N SER A 395 -17.89 -19.47 10.08
CA SER A 395 -18.76 -20.68 10.07
C SER A 395 -18.20 -21.75 11.00
N PRO A 396 -19.07 -22.62 11.61
CA PRO A 396 -18.61 -23.68 12.48
C PRO A 396 -17.57 -24.62 11.83
N ALA A 397 -17.71 -24.88 10.55
CA ALA A 397 -16.77 -25.73 9.80
C ALA A 397 -15.38 -25.08 9.65
N MET A 398 -15.31 -23.76 9.52
CA MET A 398 -14.04 -23.02 9.47
C MET A 398 -13.45 -22.83 10.86
N SER A 399 -14.29 -22.54 11.85
CA SER A 399 -13.86 -22.44 13.25
C SER A 399 -13.26 -23.76 13.76
N ALA A 400 -13.83 -24.89 13.40
CA ALA A 400 -13.30 -26.22 13.74
C ALA A 400 -11.90 -26.49 13.14
N LYS A 401 -11.54 -25.77 12.10
CA LYS A 401 -10.19 -25.78 11.48
C LYS A 401 -9.25 -24.73 12.08
N GLY A 402 -9.66 -23.97 13.10
CA GLY A 402 -8.86 -22.90 13.67
C GLY A 402 -8.78 -21.62 12.83
N ILE A 403 -9.60 -21.49 11.77
CA ILE A 403 -9.66 -20.29 10.93
C ILE A 403 -10.34 -19.19 11.74
N GLN A 404 -9.73 -18.01 11.75
CA GLN A 404 -10.23 -16.81 12.38
C GLN A 404 -10.77 -15.85 11.30
N LEU A 405 -11.81 -15.11 11.66
CA LEU A 405 -12.39 -14.06 10.86
C LEU A 405 -12.04 -12.71 11.44
N GLN A 406 -11.33 -11.90 10.65
CA GLN A 406 -11.09 -10.50 11.02
C GLN A 406 -12.03 -9.61 10.22
N THR A 407 -12.67 -8.67 10.92
CA THR A 407 -13.55 -7.67 10.33
C THR A 407 -13.03 -6.28 10.62
N SER A 408 -13.10 -5.39 9.63
CA SER A 408 -12.73 -3.98 9.82
C SER A 408 -13.73 -3.07 9.12
N VAL A 409 -13.88 -1.85 9.65
CA VAL A 409 -14.65 -0.80 8.97
C VAL A 409 -13.74 -0.13 7.96
N ARG A 410 -14.14 -0.11 6.69
CA ARG A 410 -13.44 0.63 5.65
C ARG A 410 -14.12 1.98 5.43
N THR A 411 -13.32 3.02 5.22
CA THR A 411 -13.77 4.36 4.83
C THR A 411 -13.77 4.55 3.31
N SER A 412 -13.93 3.45 2.56
CA SER A 412 -13.93 3.46 1.10
C SER A 412 -15.28 3.91 0.54
N VAL A 413 -15.25 4.70 -0.51
CA VAL A 413 -16.40 5.13 -1.27
C VAL A 413 -16.30 4.58 -2.69
N TYR A 414 -17.31 3.81 -3.11
CA TYR A 414 -17.43 3.39 -4.50
C TYR A 414 -18.35 4.37 -5.23
N TYR A 415 -17.93 4.81 -6.42
CA TYR A 415 -18.71 5.77 -7.19
C TYR A 415 -18.66 5.47 -8.67
N MET A 416 -19.72 5.84 -9.38
CA MET A 416 -19.76 5.91 -10.82
C MET A 416 -19.65 7.38 -11.24
N GLY A 417 -18.58 7.71 -11.97
CA GLY A 417 -18.35 9.06 -12.49
C GLY A 417 -18.87 9.23 -13.92
N PHE A 418 -19.38 10.42 -14.24
CA PHE A 418 -19.70 10.81 -15.61
C PHE A 418 -18.55 11.62 -16.20
N ASN A 419 -18.12 11.29 -17.42
CA ASN A 419 -17.16 12.14 -18.15
C ASN A 419 -17.84 13.43 -18.59
N MET A 420 -17.65 14.50 -17.85
CA MET A 420 -18.28 15.79 -18.12
C MET A 420 -17.78 16.50 -19.40
N LEU A 421 -16.67 16.02 -19.97
CA LEU A 421 -16.17 16.50 -21.26
C LEU A 421 -16.91 15.83 -22.45
N ASP A 422 -17.61 14.74 -22.22
CA ASP A 422 -18.45 14.10 -23.23
C ASP A 422 -19.67 14.98 -23.57
N PRO A 423 -19.96 15.22 -24.85
CA PRO A 423 -21.03 16.13 -25.26
C PRO A 423 -22.44 15.64 -24.89
N VAL A 424 -22.63 14.32 -24.73
CA VAL A 424 -23.94 13.74 -24.40
C VAL A 424 -24.24 13.85 -22.91
N VAL A 425 -23.30 13.41 -22.06
CA VAL A 425 -23.49 13.41 -20.60
C VAL A 425 -23.01 14.69 -19.92
N GLY A 426 -22.15 15.49 -20.54
CA GLY A 426 -21.66 16.78 -20.05
C GLY A 426 -22.44 17.98 -20.63
N GLY A 427 -22.59 18.02 -21.96
CA GLY A 427 -23.17 19.13 -22.72
C GLY A 427 -22.19 20.29 -22.94
N ARG A 428 -22.22 20.87 -24.13
CA ARG A 428 -21.33 21.99 -24.54
C ARG A 428 -22.00 23.36 -24.43
N THR A 429 -23.33 23.41 -24.61
CA THR A 429 -24.12 24.62 -24.50
C THR A 429 -25.01 24.58 -23.25
N PRO A 430 -25.52 25.70 -22.75
CA PRO A 430 -26.43 25.72 -21.58
C PRO A 430 -27.67 24.83 -21.75
N GLU A 431 -28.21 24.73 -22.97
CA GLU A 431 -29.36 23.87 -23.26
C GLU A 431 -28.97 22.39 -23.23
N GLU A 432 -27.84 22.01 -23.85
CA GLU A 432 -27.30 20.66 -23.81
C GLU A 432 -26.95 20.25 -22.38
N GLN A 433 -26.34 21.13 -21.59
CA GLN A 433 -26.02 20.87 -20.17
C GLN A 433 -27.28 20.59 -19.37
N ARG A 434 -28.39 21.30 -19.64
CA ARG A 434 -29.66 21.02 -19.00
C ARG A 434 -30.21 19.63 -19.37
N ARG A 435 -30.16 19.25 -20.64
CA ARG A 435 -30.55 17.90 -21.11
C ARG A 435 -29.64 16.82 -20.54
N ALA A 436 -28.34 17.04 -20.58
CA ALA A 436 -27.34 16.13 -20.00
C ALA A 436 -27.56 15.92 -18.49
N LYS A 437 -27.93 16.97 -17.74
CA LYS A 437 -28.29 16.84 -16.33
C LYS A 437 -29.49 15.92 -16.13
N LEU A 438 -30.54 16.08 -16.93
CA LEU A 438 -31.72 15.20 -16.86
C LEU A 438 -31.36 13.75 -17.19
N LEU A 439 -30.50 13.54 -18.20
CA LEU A 439 -30.00 12.21 -18.55
C LEU A 439 -29.23 11.56 -17.38
N ARG A 440 -28.29 12.28 -16.76
CA ARG A 440 -27.55 11.77 -15.60
C ARG A 440 -28.48 11.45 -14.42
N GLN A 441 -29.50 12.28 -14.17
CA GLN A 441 -30.51 12.02 -13.16
C GLN A 441 -31.33 10.75 -13.48
N ALA A 442 -31.74 10.58 -14.75
CA ALA A 442 -32.45 9.38 -15.18
C ALA A 442 -31.59 8.11 -14.99
N LEU A 443 -30.30 8.16 -15.38
CA LEU A 443 -29.35 7.06 -15.19
C LEU A 443 -29.16 6.72 -13.69
N SER A 444 -29.10 7.74 -12.83
CA SER A 444 -28.98 7.54 -11.38
C SER A 444 -30.25 6.93 -10.75
N ILE A 445 -31.45 7.18 -11.32
CA ILE A 445 -32.67 6.61 -10.84
C ILE A 445 -32.89 5.16 -11.32
N VAL A 446 -32.48 4.87 -12.56
CA VAL A 446 -32.62 3.52 -13.14
C VAL A 446 -31.63 2.52 -12.49
N LEU A 447 -30.50 3.00 -11.98
CA LEU A 447 -29.54 2.14 -11.28
C LEU A 447 -30.11 1.77 -9.91
N ASP A 448 -30.59 0.55 -9.77
CA ASP A 448 -30.97 -0.01 -8.47
C ASP A 448 -29.69 -0.32 -7.66
N GLN A 449 -29.40 0.59 -6.74
CA GLN A 449 -28.19 0.50 -5.90
C GLN A 449 -28.28 -0.66 -4.91
N GLU A 450 -29.47 -0.94 -4.38
CA GLU A 450 -29.69 -2.04 -3.42
C GLU A 450 -29.54 -3.38 -4.13
N GLU A 451 -30.10 -3.52 -5.34
CA GLU A 451 -29.91 -4.73 -6.15
C GLU A 451 -28.44 -4.91 -6.53
N PHE A 452 -27.74 -3.83 -6.93
CA PHE A 452 -26.31 -3.88 -7.23
C PHE A 452 -25.50 -4.34 -6.02
N ILE A 453 -25.74 -3.76 -4.84
CA ILE A 453 -25.10 -4.14 -3.58
C ILE A 453 -25.39 -5.59 -3.24
N SER A 454 -26.66 -6.02 -3.35
CA SER A 454 -27.07 -7.37 -3.01
C SER A 454 -26.45 -8.43 -3.89
N ARG A 455 -26.27 -8.14 -5.19
CA ARG A 455 -25.73 -9.12 -6.17
C ARG A 455 -24.20 -9.12 -6.24
N ILE A 456 -23.58 -7.94 -6.19
CA ILE A 456 -22.13 -7.80 -6.40
C ILE A 456 -21.36 -7.73 -5.08
N GLY A 457 -21.96 -7.10 -4.06
CA GLY A 457 -21.38 -6.94 -2.75
C GLY A 457 -21.58 -8.08 -1.78
N SER A 458 -22.00 -9.28 -2.24
CA SER A 458 -22.37 -10.43 -1.38
C SER A 458 -23.59 -10.17 -0.49
N GLY A 459 -24.42 -9.19 -0.82
CA GLY A 459 -25.78 -8.93 -0.33
C GLY A 459 -26.00 -8.65 1.17
N ARG A 460 -25.04 -9.06 2.00
CA ARG A 460 -25.19 -9.07 3.46
C ARG A 460 -24.09 -8.32 4.21
N LEU A 461 -23.03 -7.91 3.49
CA LEU A 461 -21.88 -7.22 4.07
C LEU A 461 -21.90 -5.71 3.87
N TYR A 462 -22.71 -5.25 2.94
CA TYR A 462 -22.94 -3.84 2.68
C TYR A 462 -24.29 -3.45 3.29
N SER A 463 -24.34 -3.35 4.61
CA SER A 463 -25.51 -2.74 5.23
C SER A 463 -25.46 -1.22 5.00
N GLU A 464 -26.39 -0.73 4.23
CA GLU A 464 -26.98 0.62 4.27
C GLU A 464 -26.22 1.83 3.74
N GLU A 465 -24.94 1.81 3.33
CA GLU A 465 -24.28 3.03 2.86
C GLU A 465 -23.35 2.89 1.67
N VAL A 466 -23.79 2.30 0.56
CA VAL A 466 -23.19 2.63 -0.72
C VAL A 466 -23.93 3.81 -1.33
N THR A 467 -23.53 5.00 -0.97
CA THR A 467 -23.97 6.18 -1.67
C THR A 467 -23.20 6.26 -2.99
N MET A 468 -23.80 5.85 -4.10
CA MET A 468 -23.30 6.25 -5.41
C MET A 468 -23.45 7.76 -5.56
N ARG A 469 -22.44 8.50 -5.16
CA ARG A 469 -22.35 9.93 -5.48
C ARG A 469 -21.95 10.05 -6.94
N SER A 470 -22.87 10.52 -7.79
CA SER A 470 -22.44 11.09 -9.06
C SER A 470 -21.55 12.29 -8.74
N VAL A 471 -20.29 12.23 -9.10
CA VAL A 471 -19.34 13.34 -8.99
C VAL A 471 -19.72 14.38 -10.04
N CYS A 472 -20.83 15.02 -9.82
CA CYS A 472 -21.23 16.28 -10.45
C CYS A 472 -21.97 17.06 -9.38
N GLY A 473 -21.27 18.04 -8.82
CA GLY A 473 -21.76 18.90 -7.76
C GLY A 473 -23.18 19.39 -7.96
N ILE A 474 -24.15 18.65 -7.47
CA ILE A 474 -25.51 19.10 -7.29
C ILE A 474 -26.13 18.30 -6.12
N TYR A 475 -26.18 19.00 -5.01
CA TYR A 475 -27.00 18.85 -3.81
C TYR A 475 -26.94 17.54 -3.01
N PRO A 476 -26.61 17.66 -1.74
CA PRO A 476 -26.86 16.58 -0.78
C PRO A 476 -28.37 16.49 -0.58
N THR A 477 -28.97 15.39 -1.02
CA THR A 477 -30.23 14.98 -0.38
C THR A 477 -29.84 14.52 1.03
N PRO A 478 -30.50 15.04 2.09
CA PRO A 478 -30.13 14.70 3.45
C PRO A 478 -30.68 13.32 3.81
N ILE A 479 -29.95 12.28 3.48
CA ILE A 479 -30.13 10.95 4.06
C ILE A 479 -28.84 10.63 4.82
N PHE A 480 -28.52 11.49 5.77
CA PHE A 480 -27.60 11.15 6.84
C PHE A 480 -28.41 10.92 8.11
N LYS A 481 -28.95 9.72 8.28
CA LYS A 481 -29.24 9.19 9.60
C LYS A 481 -28.60 7.82 9.73
N ASN A 482 -27.60 7.77 10.60
CA ASN A 482 -26.86 6.61 11.08
C ASN A 482 -25.66 6.15 10.24
N LEU A 483 -24.56 6.90 10.33
CA LEU A 483 -23.19 6.40 10.21
C LEU A 483 -22.88 5.39 11.35
N ARG A 484 -23.45 4.21 11.30
CA ARG A 484 -23.05 3.12 12.18
C ARG A 484 -22.87 1.84 11.37
N GLN A 485 -21.57 1.49 11.20
CA GLN A 485 -21.09 0.14 10.93
C GLN A 485 -21.17 -0.39 9.50
N LEU A 486 -20.28 0.10 8.63
CA LEU A 486 -19.83 -0.70 7.50
C LEU A 486 -18.75 -1.66 7.98
N LYS A 487 -19.11 -2.92 8.24
CA LYS A 487 -18.15 -3.97 8.56
C LYS A 487 -17.80 -4.72 7.28
N HIS A 488 -16.56 -4.63 6.85
CA HIS A 488 -16.04 -5.47 5.78
C HIS A 488 -15.31 -6.68 6.36
N LEU A 489 -15.60 -7.83 5.77
CA LEU A 489 -14.87 -9.05 6.01
C LEU A 489 -13.63 -9.06 5.11
N THR A 490 -12.49 -8.80 5.69
CA THR A 490 -11.21 -8.96 5.03
C THR A 490 -10.23 -9.55 6.04
N THR A 491 -9.56 -10.60 5.65
CA THR A 491 -8.31 -11.00 6.26
C THR A 491 -7.26 -10.01 5.81
N ILE A 492 -7.28 -8.80 6.35
CA ILE A 492 -6.31 -7.78 6.00
C ILE A 492 -5.30 -7.73 7.12
N PRO A 493 -4.00 -7.86 6.81
CA PRO A 493 -2.96 -7.52 7.77
C PRO A 493 -3.14 -6.06 8.24
N PRO A 494 -2.69 -5.71 9.46
CA PRO A 494 -2.89 -4.39 10.06
C PRO A 494 -2.41 -3.19 9.23
N PHE A 495 -1.75 -3.44 8.08
CA PHE A 495 -1.19 -2.44 7.19
C PHE A 495 -2.19 -1.73 6.25
N ASP A 496 -3.42 -2.21 6.13
CA ASP A 496 -4.41 -1.63 5.20
C ASP A 496 -4.97 -0.26 5.68
N TYR A 497 -4.62 0.17 6.86
CA TYR A 497 -5.01 1.46 7.45
C TYR A 497 -4.25 2.68 6.90
N ARG A 498 -3.25 2.45 6.06
CA ARG A 498 -2.48 3.54 5.43
C ARG A 498 -3.18 4.13 4.20
N GLN A 499 -4.42 3.73 3.90
CA GLN A 499 -5.12 4.09 2.66
C GLN A 499 -6.24 5.12 2.79
N SER A 500 -6.48 5.69 3.93
CA SER A 500 -7.53 6.70 4.09
C SER A 500 -7.02 8.12 4.13
#